data_dc3891a8edd165ffbcc113ccf6a25ba2
#
_entry.id   dc3891a8edd165ffbcc113ccf6a25ba2
#
_cell.length_a   1.000
_cell.length_b   1.000
_cell.length_c   1.000
_cell.angle_alpha   90.00
_cell.angle_beta   90.00
_cell.angle_gamma   90.00
#
_symmetry.space_group_name_H-M   'P 1'
#
loop_
_entity.id
_entity.type
_entity.pdbx_description
1 polymer ?
#
loop_
_entity_poly.entity_id
_entity_poly.type
_entity_poly.pdbx_seq_one_letter_code
_entity_poly.pdbx_strand_id
1 'polypeptide(L)'
;MNNVKVTIEVIDNKVERDSLVERVEVLERVKNLLLLPELEMATTQQVADFYGVNEKAIRSMVADHRDELELDGYTTKSGKEIKGKLDSALKTLSKIEPRLGHFVVTYKGEETKIAYRNVALFPKRAILRVGMLLRDSEVAKEVRTQLLNIEENTATEVKTYEIDYEVKFWEEDLKFMELWRSRCFWRRMLLSGLSTKI
;
A
#
# COMPACT_ATOMS: atom_id res chain seq x y z
N MET A 1 5.99 17.68 15.63
CA MET A 1 7.29 17.04 15.90
C MET A 1 7.27 15.50 15.85
N ASN A 2 6.08 14.85 15.88
CA ASN A 2 5.98 13.37 15.83
C ASN A 2 6.30 12.75 14.46
N ASN A 3 5.91 13.40 13.35
CA ASN A 3 6.06 12.82 12.00
C ASN A 3 7.51 12.54 11.56
N VAL A 4 8.50 13.29 12.03
CA VAL A 4 9.92 13.07 11.66
C VAL A 4 10.46 11.80 12.30
N LYS A 5 10.04 11.48 13.52
CA LYS A 5 10.51 10.31 14.26
C LYS A 5 9.98 9.01 13.66
N VAL A 6 8.72 8.99 13.27
CA VAL A 6 8.03 7.82 12.67
C VAL A 6 8.51 7.56 11.25
N THR A 7 8.81 8.60 10.44
CA THR A 7 9.41 8.42 9.10
C THR A 7 10.80 7.79 9.13
N ILE A 8 11.55 7.95 10.21
CA ILE A 8 12.86 7.30 10.42
C ILE A 8 12.64 5.82 10.79
N GLU A 9 11.63 5.50 11.59
CA GLU A 9 11.30 4.13 11.99
C GLU A 9 10.98 3.24 10.78
N VAL A 10 10.22 3.74 9.80
CA VAL A 10 9.94 3.00 8.55
C VAL A 10 11.21 2.68 7.76
N ILE A 11 12.21 3.60 7.73
CA ILE A 11 13.47 3.37 7.01
C ILE A 11 14.28 2.24 7.68
N ASP A 12 14.35 2.24 9.00
CA ASP A 12 15.27 1.38 9.75
C ASP A 12 14.61 0.04 10.17
N ASN A 13 13.28 -0.04 10.21
CA ASN A 13 12.54 -1.22 10.65
C ASN A 13 11.95 -2.02 9.47
N LYS A 14 12.50 -3.22 9.22
CA LYS A 14 12.01 -4.11 8.14
C LYS A 14 10.57 -4.58 8.37
N VAL A 15 10.19 -4.90 9.60
CA VAL A 15 8.84 -5.39 9.92
C VAL A 15 7.78 -4.35 9.60
N GLU A 16 8.07 -3.08 9.89
CA GLU A 16 7.23 -1.94 9.54
C GLU A 16 7.07 -1.81 8.03
N ARG A 17 8.15 -1.91 7.27
CA ARG A 17 8.09 -1.88 5.80
C ARG A 17 7.28 -3.03 5.23
N ASP A 18 7.37 -4.22 5.81
CA ASP A 18 6.64 -5.40 5.36
C ASP A 18 5.13 -5.27 5.58
N SER A 19 4.69 -4.59 6.65
CA SER A 19 3.28 -4.30 6.90
C SER A 19 2.67 -3.28 5.94
N LEU A 20 3.47 -2.33 5.45
CA LEU A 20 3.02 -1.21 4.63
C LEU A 20 3.12 -1.45 3.13
N VAL A 21 3.85 -2.48 2.67
CA VAL A 21 4.18 -2.71 1.25
C VAL A 21 2.97 -2.99 0.36
N GLU A 22 1.84 -3.40 0.92
CA GLU A 22 0.60 -3.64 0.18
C GLU A 22 -0.16 -2.34 -0.18
N ARG A 23 0.18 -1.21 0.44
CA ARG A 23 -0.48 0.10 0.25
C ARG A 23 -0.01 0.81 -1.02
N VAL A 24 0.01 0.10 -2.14
CA VAL A 24 0.54 0.61 -3.43
C VAL A 24 -0.25 1.79 -4.01
N GLU A 25 -1.50 2.01 -3.56
CA GLU A 25 -2.33 3.15 -3.92
C GLU A 25 -1.72 4.50 -3.55
N VAL A 26 -0.81 4.52 -2.57
CA VAL A 26 -0.09 5.74 -2.16
C VAL A 26 0.76 6.30 -3.30
N LEU A 27 1.36 5.46 -4.12
CA LEU A 27 2.19 5.91 -5.25
C LEU A 27 1.41 6.81 -6.21
N GLU A 28 0.16 6.43 -6.52
CA GLU A 28 -0.71 7.19 -7.43
C GLU A 28 -1.21 8.51 -6.81
N ARG A 29 -1.31 8.58 -5.47
CA ARG A 29 -1.68 9.81 -4.75
C ARG A 29 -0.56 10.85 -4.73
N VAL A 30 0.69 10.41 -4.65
CA VAL A 30 1.84 11.32 -4.54
C VAL A 30 2.23 11.89 -5.91
N LYS A 31 2.34 11.03 -6.92
CA LYS A 31 2.73 11.42 -8.28
C LYS A 31 2.26 10.39 -9.30
N ASN A 32 1.96 10.84 -10.51
CA ASN A 32 1.62 9.93 -11.59
C ASN A 32 2.81 9.01 -11.91
N LEU A 33 2.63 7.70 -11.72
CA LEU A 33 3.63 6.68 -11.95
C LEU A 33 3.50 6.13 -13.37
N LEU A 34 4.52 6.31 -14.18
CA LEU A 34 4.57 5.75 -15.53
C LEU A 34 5.10 4.32 -15.48
N LEU A 35 4.25 3.35 -15.75
CA LEU A 35 4.61 1.94 -15.88
C LEU A 35 4.71 1.55 -17.35
N LEU A 36 5.53 0.54 -17.63
CA LEU A 36 5.53 -0.11 -18.95
C LEU A 36 4.17 -0.76 -19.20
N PRO A 37 3.53 -0.48 -20.33
CA PRO A 37 2.25 -1.07 -20.66
C PRO A 37 2.33 -2.60 -20.64
N GLU A 38 1.23 -3.27 -20.28
CA GLU A 38 1.08 -4.74 -20.17
C GLU A 38 1.98 -5.45 -19.13
N LEU A 39 3.11 -4.87 -18.77
CA LEU A 39 3.99 -5.44 -17.75
C LEU A 39 3.64 -4.94 -16.34
N GLU A 40 2.98 -3.79 -16.25
CA GLU A 40 2.69 -3.06 -14.99
C GLU A 40 3.94 -2.88 -14.10
N MET A 41 5.10 -2.78 -14.74
CA MET A 41 6.40 -2.64 -14.11
C MET A 41 7.12 -1.40 -14.62
N ALA A 42 7.98 -0.81 -13.80
CA ALA A 42 8.85 0.30 -14.17
C ALA A 42 10.30 -0.16 -14.34
N THR A 43 11.06 0.53 -15.19
CA THR A 43 12.51 0.38 -15.31
C THR A 43 13.21 1.19 -14.21
N THR A 44 14.52 0.93 -13.99
CA THR A 44 15.34 1.71 -13.05
C THR A 44 15.28 3.21 -13.33
N GLN A 45 15.30 3.61 -14.60
CA GLN A 45 15.19 5.01 -15.01
C GLN A 45 13.84 5.61 -14.60
N GLN A 46 12.74 4.93 -14.89
CA GLN A 46 11.40 5.42 -14.51
C GLN A 46 11.23 5.56 -13.00
N VAL A 47 11.78 4.61 -12.22
CA VAL A 47 11.78 4.70 -10.75
C VAL A 47 12.63 5.88 -10.27
N ALA A 48 13.80 6.11 -10.87
CA ALA A 48 14.67 7.23 -10.56
C ALA A 48 13.99 8.57 -10.87
N ASP A 49 13.33 8.69 -12.03
CA ASP A 49 12.58 9.87 -12.46
C ASP A 49 11.36 10.14 -11.57
N PHE A 50 10.68 9.08 -11.12
CA PHE A 50 9.55 9.17 -10.18
C PHE A 50 10.01 9.78 -8.86
N TYR A 51 11.07 9.28 -8.25
CA TYR A 51 11.59 9.75 -6.96
C TYR A 51 12.50 10.99 -7.06
N GLY A 52 12.82 11.45 -8.27
CA GLY A 52 13.71 12.62 -8.50
C GLY A 52 15.15 12.36 -8.05
N VAL A 53 15.64 11.13 -8.18
CA VAL A 53 16.98 10.72 -7.79
C VAL A 53 17.79 10.19 -8.99
N ASN A 54 19.11 10.04 -8.80
CA ASN A 54 19.95 9.46 -9.86
C ASN A 54 19.74 7.93 -9.90
N GLU A 55 19.78 7.34 -11.11
CA GLU A 55 19.74 5.87 -11.28
C GLU A 55 20.80 5.12 -10.44
N LYS A 56 21.97 5.74 -10.20
CA LYS A 56 23.01 5.14 -9.36
C LYS A 56 22.52 4.92 -7.92
N ALA A 57 21.74 5.85 -7.38
CA ALA A 57 21.17 5.72 -6.03
C ALA A 57 20.18 4.54 -5.97
N ILE A 58 19.34 4.37 -7.00
CA ILE A 58 18.45 3.21 -7.10
C ILE A 58 19.24 1.91 -7.19
N ARG A 59 20.29 1.86 -8.01
CA ARG A 59 21.12 0.65 -8.17
C ARG A 59 21.88 0.28 -6.88
N SER A 60 22.40 1.26 -6.15
CA SER A 60 23.05 1.03 -4.85
C SER A 60 22.05 0.47 -3.85
N MET A 61 20.88 1.09 -3.73
CA MET A 61 19.83 0.64 -2.84
C MET A 61 19.33 -0.78 -3.19
N VAL A 62 19.20 -1.10 -4.48
CA VAL A 62 18.88 -2.48 -4.93
C VAL A 62 19.96 -3.47 -4.51
N ALA A 63 21.25 -3.08 -4.56
CA ALA A 63 22.33 -3.96 -4.11
C ALA A 63 22.30 -4.20 -2.60
N ASP A 64 21.96 -3.16 -1.82
CA ASP A 64 21.94 -3.20 -0.36
C ASP A 64 20.70 -3.95 0.19
N HIS A 65 19.55 -3.88 -0.51
CA HIS A 65 18.25 -4.42 -0.08
C HIS A 65 17.65 -5.43 -1.08
N ARG A 66 18.50 -6.18 -1.75
CA ARG A 66 18.09 -7.06 -2.84
C ARG A 66 17.05 -8.09 -2.41
N ASP A 67 17.25 -8.70 -1.25
CA ASP A 67 16.37 -9.75 -0.73
C ASP A 67 14.95 -9.23 -0.48
N GLU A 68 14.80 -8.03 0.06
CA GLU A 68 13.49 -7.41 0.27
C GLU A 68 12.79 -7.08 -1.07
N LEU A 69 13.55 -6.55 -2.03
CA LEU A 69 13.00 -6.17 -3.33
C LEU A 69 12.60 -7.38 -4.18
N GLU A 70 13.35 -8.48 -4.10
CA GLU A 70 13.01 -9.73 -4.80
C GLU A 70 11.72 -10.34 -4.24
N LEU A 71 11.50 -10.28 -2.92
CA LEU A 71 10.23 -10.68 -2.29
C LEU A 71 9.05 -9.83 -2.76
N ASP A 72 9.28 -8.56 -3.06
CA ASP A 72 8.26 -7.66 -3.62
C ASP A 72 8.12 -7.76 -5.14
N GLY A 73 8.80 -8.72 -5.76
CA GLY A 73 8.69 -9.05 -7.18
C GLY A 73 9.66 -8.30 -8.10
N TYR A 74 10.70 -7.63 -7.54
CA TYR A 74 11.80 -7.11 -8.35
C TYR A 74 12.43 -8.23 -9.15
N THR A 75 12.68 -7.98 -10.44
CA THR A 75 13.27 -8.99 -11.33
C THR A 75 14.13 -8.35 -12.40
N THR A 76 15.04 -9.15 -12.98
CA THR A 76 15.85 -8.73 -14.11
C THR A 76 15.51 -9.60 -15.32
N LYS A 77 15.11 -8.99 -16.44
CA LYS A 77 14.76 -9.68 -17.68
C LYS A 77 15.58 -9.20 -18.85
N SER A 78 15.71 -10.04 -19.88
CA SER A 78 16.31 -9.63 -21.14
C SER A 78 15.41 -8.59 -21.84
N GLY A 79 16.01 -7.49 -22.32
CA GLY A 79 15.27 -6.49 -23.10
C GLY A 79 14.66 -7.05 -24.38
N LYS A 80 15.23 -8.14 -24.95
CA LYS A 80 14.62 -8.85 -26.09
C LYS A 80 13.31 -9.53 -25.70
N GLU A 81 13.24 -10.13 -24.52
CA GLU A 81 12.02 -10.74 -23.98
C GLU A 81 10.96 -9.69 -23.69
N ILE A 82 11.37 -8.56 -23.08
CA ILE A 82 10.49 -7.41 -22.82
C ILE A 82 9.91 -6.88 -24.14
N LYS A 83 10.75 -6.69 -25.16
CA LYS A 83 10.30 -6.24 -26.48
C LYS A 83 9.27 -7.18 -27.09
N GLY A 84 9.51 -8.50 -27.04
CA GLY A 84 8.57 -9.49 -27.55
C GLY A 84 7.21 -9.43 -26.87
N LYS A 85 7.16 -9.21 -25.55
CA LYS A 85 5.90 -9.02 -24.79
C LYS A 85 5.21 -7.74 -25.19
N LEU A 86 5.95 -6.63 -25.28
CA LEU A 86 5.40 -5.33 -25.70
C LEU A 86 4.90 -5.36 -27.15
N ASP A 87 5.62 -5.96 -28.08
CA ASP A 87 5.20 -6.09 -29.49
C ASP A 87 3.90 -6.89 -29.64
N SER A 88 3.70 -7.93 -28.84
CA SER A 88 2.47 -8.74 -28.88
C SER A 88 1.25 -8.04 -28.29
N ALA A 89 1.46 -7.19 -27.29
CA ALA A 89 0.40 -6.51 -26.54
C ALA A 89 -0.01 -5.14 -27.14
N LEU A 90 0.92 -4.45 -27.79
CA LEU A 90 0.79 -3.01 -28.10
C LEU A 90 0.53 -2.71 -29.59
N LYS A 91 -0.23 -3.52 -30.29
CA LYS A 91 -0.60 -3.23 -31.69
C LYS A 91 -1.26 -1.86 -31.93
N THR A 92 -1.70 -1.17 -30.86
CA THR A 92 -2.58 0.02 -31.00
C THR A 92 -2.17 1.27 -30.21
N LEU A 93 -1.35 1.19 -29.15
CA LEU A 93 -1.19 2.32 -28.19
C LEU A 93 0.24 2.78 -27.92
N SER A 94 1.26 2.10 -28.41
CA SER A 94 2.65 2.54 -28.26
C SER A 94 3.47 2.30 -29.52
N LYS A 95 4.47 3.15 -29.72
CA LYS A 95 5.43 3.03 -30.81
C LYS A 95 6.73 2.48 -30.24
N ILE A 96 7.24 1.40 -30.85
CA ILE A 96 8.54 0.81 -30.49
C ILE A 96 9.53 1.08 -31.62
N GLU A 97 10.57 1.85 -31.32
CA GLU A 97 11.63 2.16 -32.27
C GLU A 97 12.91 1.40 -31.92
N PRO A 98 13.35 0.44 -32.75
CA PRO A 98 14.62 -0.22 -32.56
C PRO A 98 15.79 0.71 -32.84
N ARG A 99 16.80 0.71 -31.97
CA ARG A 99 18.05 1.45 -32.12
C ARG A 99 19.25 0.55 -31.80
N LEU A 100 20.46 1.02 -32.08
CA LEU A 100 21.66 0.27 -31.81
C LEU A 100 21.85 0.08 -30.29
N GLY A 101 21.85 -1.15 -29.82
CA GLY A 101 22.04 -1.50 -28.39
C GLY A 101 20.81 -1.35 -27.49
N HIS A 102 19.75 -0.68 -27.94
CA HIS A 102 18.51 -0.46 -27.17
C HIS A 102 17.30 -0.27 -28.12
N PHE A 103 16.11 -0.23 -27.55
CA PHE A 103 14.91 0.23 -28.23
C PHE A 103 14.23 1.31 -27.39
N VAL A 104 13.46 2.17 -28.05
CA VAL A 104 12.68 3.23 -27.39
C VAL A 104 11.22 2.87 -27.45
N VAL A 105 10.56 2.91 -26.33
CA VAL A 105 9.11 2.73 -26.19
C VAL A 105 8.49 4.10 -25.93
N THR A 106 7.62 4.56 -26.82
CA THR A 106 6.84 5.79 -26.63
C THR A 106 5.43 5.40 -26.16
N TYR A 107 5.07 5.79 -24.95
CA TYR A 107 3.78 5.52 -24.35
C TYR A 107 3.26 6.75 -23.60
N LYS A 108 2.00 7.15 -23.85
CA LYS A 108 1.40 8.37 -23.27
C LYS A 108 2.24 9.65 -23.46
N GLY A 109 3.00 9.74 -24.55
CA GLY A 109 3.84 10.90 -24.86
C GLY A 109 5.22 10.91 -24.20
N GLU A 110 5.55 9.90 -23.40
CA GLU A 110 6.87 9.74 -22.79
C GLU A 110 7.68 8.64 -23.49
N GLU A 111 9.00 8.87 -23.57
CA GLU A 111 9.94 7.97 -24.21
C GLU A 111 10.78 7.25 -23.16
N THR A 112 10.74 5.93 -23.15
CA THR A 112 11.56 5.07 -22.28
C THR A 112 12.58 4.30 -23.09
N LYS A 113 13.87 4.42 -22.76
CA LYS A 113 14.97 3.68 -23.38
C LYS A 113 15.15 2.34 -22.65
N ILE A 114 15.12 1.24 -23.41
CA ILE A 114 15.26 -0.12 -22.88
C ILE A 114 16.41 -0.82 -23.59
N ALA A 115 17.45 -1.20 -22.86
CA ALA A 115 18.58 -1.94 -23.42
C ALA A 115 18.17 -3.37 -23.84
N TYR A 116 18.78 -3.94 -24.89
CA TYR A 116 18.52 -5.33 -25.29
C TYR A 116 19.07 -6.37 -24.32
N ARG A 117 19.99 -5.97 -23.44
CA ARG A 117 20.55 -6.82 -22.39
C ARG A 117 19.61 -6.89 -21.17
N ASN A 118 20.18 -7.14 -20.03
CA ASN A 118 19.44 -7.23 -18.76
C ASN A 118 18.88 -5.87 -18.35
N VAL A 119 17.59 -5.86 -18.07
CA VAL A 119 16.84 -4.70 -17.60
C VAL A 119 16.20 -5.05 -16.27
N ALA A 120 16.42 -4.24 -15.27
CA ALA A 120 15.77 -4.34 -13.98
C ALA A 120 14.34 -3.82 -14.07
N LEU A 121 13.40 -4.57 -13.54
CA LEU A 121 11.97 -4.30 -13.55
C LEU A 121 11.42 -4.27 -12.13
N PHE A 122 10.66 -3.25 -11.83
CA PHE A 122 10.07 -2.97 -10.52
C PHE A 122 8.54 -2.99 -10.62
N PRO A 123 7.84 -3.94 -10.04
CA PRO A 123 6.40 -3.85 -9.84
C PRO A 123 6.05 -2.78 -8.80
N LYS A 124 4.78 -2.39 -8.68
CA LYS A 124 4.32 -1.33 -7.76
C LYS A 124 4.80 -1.55 -6.31
N ARG A 125 4.77 -2.78 -5.81
CA ARG A 125 5.27 -3.13 -4.46
C ARG A 125 6.75 -2.80 -4.30
N ALA A 126 7.60 -3.24 -5.24
CA ALA A 126 9.04 -2.94 -5.21
C ALA A 126 9.30 -1.42 -5.34
N ILE A 127 8.52 -0.68 -6.14
CA ILE A 127 8.60 0.77 -6.23
C ILE A 127 8.27 1.42 -4.88
N LEU A 128 7.22 0.96 -4.21
CA LEU A 128 6.86 1.44 -2.88
C LEU A 128 7.97 1.17 -1.85
N ARG A 129 8.56 -0.04 -1.88
CA ARG A 129 9.72 -0.40 -1.03
C ARG A 129 10.89 0.56 -1.24
N VAL A 130 11.18 0.91 -2.49
CA VAL A 130 12.19 1.93 -2.82
C VAL A 130 11.90 3.25 -2.11
N GLY A 131 10.65 3.72 -2.12
CA GLY A 131 10.24 4.94 -1.42
C GLY A 131 10.41 4.88 0.09
N MET A 132 10.18 3.73 0.69
CA MET A 132 10.43 3.52 2.13
C MET A 132 11.92 3.58 2.48
N LEU A 133 12.80 3.10 1.60
CA LEU A 133 14.25 3.00 1.83
C LEU A 133 15.03 4.25 1.44
N LEU A 134 14.56 5.04 0.48
CA LEU A 134 15.23 6.26 0.03
C LEU A 134 15.16 7.37 1.10
N ARG A 135 16.34 7.85 1.53
CA ARG A 135 16.44 8.90 2.58
C ARG A 135 16.30 10.32 2.01
N ASP A 136 16.95 10.59 0.88
CA ASP A 136 17.20 11.96 0.37
C ASP A 136 16.25 12.40 -0.76
N SER A 137 15.07 11.77 -0.88
CA SER A 137 14.06 12.13 -1.87
C SER A 137 12.84 12.76 -1.20
N GLU A 138 12.43 13.96 -1.67
CA GLU A 138 11.20 14.61 -1.17
C GLU A 138 9.96 13.80 -1.53
N VAL A 139 9.93 13.19 -2.73
CA VAL A 139 8.83 12.29 -3.13
C VAL A 139 8.78 11.06 -2.22
N ALA A 140 9.92 10.49 -1.86
CA ALA A 140 9.98 9.37 -0.92
C ALA A 140 9.52 9.75 0.50
N LYS A 141 9.84 10.96 0.96
CA LYS A 141 9.30 11.49 2.22
C LYS A 141 7.79 11.63 2.17
N GLU A 142 7.24 12.15 1.08
CA GLU A 142 5.80 12.27 0.89
C GLU A 142 5.11 10.90 0.88
N VAL A 143 5.68 9.91 0.17
CA VAL A 143 5.19 8.51 0.17
C VAL A 143 5.11 7.97 1.60
N ARG A 144 6.17 8.11 2.40
CA ARG A 144 6.18 7.67 3.81
C ARG A 144 5.13 8.40 4.66
N THR A 145 4.98 9.71 4.47
CA THR A 145 3.96 10.49 5.18
C THR A 145 2.55 10.02 4.85
N GLN A 146 2.26 9.74 3.58
CA GLN A 146 0.96 9.21 3.17
C GLN A 146 0.69 7.80 3.70
N LEU A 147 1.71 6.94 3.76
CA LEU A 147 1.58 5.61 4.38
C LEU A 147 1.18 5.71 5.85
N LEU A 148 1.85 6.57 6.62
CA LEU A 148 1.57 6.79 8.04
C LEU A 148 0.17 7.38 8.26
N ASN A 149 -0.26 8.32 7.43
CA ASN A 149 -1.60 8.89 7.51
C ASN A 149 -2.69 7.83 7.28
N ILE A 150 -2.48 6.88 6.38
CA ILE A 150 -3.42 5.77 6.14
C ILE A 150 -3.46 4.86 7.37
N GLU A 151 -2.32 4.54 7.95
CA GLU A 151 -2.24 3.67 9.12
C GLU A 151 -2.93 4.31 10.35
N GLU A 152 -2.67 5.59 10.63
CA GLU A 152 -3.31 6.33 11.70
C GLU A 152 -4.84 6.36 11.54
N ASN A 153 -5.34 6.62 10.32
CA ASN A 153 -6.77 6.65 10.04
C ASN A 153 -7.40 5.24 10.18
N THR A 154 -6.73 4.20 9.71
CA THR A 154 -7.21 2.82 9.84
C THR A 154 -7.26 2.39 11.33
N ALA A 155 -6.25 2.75 12.12
CA ALA A 155 -6.24 2.46 13.55
C ALA A 155 -7.35 3.21 14.31
N THR A 156 -7.73 4.41 13.86
CA THR A 156 -8.83 5.19 14.45
C THR A 156 -10.18 4.57 14.12
N GLU A 157 -10.40 4.09 12.90
CA GLU A 157 -11.62 3.38 12.51
C GLU A 157 -11.82 2.07 13.31
N VAL A 158 -10.78 1.28 13.47
CA VAL A 158 -10.85 0.04 14.27
C VAL A 158 -11.22 0.35 15.73
N LYS A 159 -10.65 1.39 16.32
CA LYS A 159 -10.99 1.81 17.69
C LYS A 159 -12.46 2.27 17.83
N THR A 160 -12.99 2.95 16.83
CA THR A 160 -14.40 3.35 16.82
C THR A 160 -15.34 2.15 16.70
N TYR A 161 -15.01 1.14 15.92
CA TYR A 161 -15.80 -0.10 15.83
C TYR A 161 -15.79 -0.89 17.14
N GLU A 162 -14.66 -0.99 17.82
CA GLU A 162 -14.59 -1.67 19.14
C GLU A 162 -15.41 -0.93 20.21
N ILE A 163 -15.36 0.40 20.24
CA ILE A 163 -16.13 1.22 21.17
C ILE A 163 -17.64 1.10 20.92
N ASP A 164 -18.08 1.12 19.66
CA ASP A 164 -19.49 0.97 19.30
C ASP A 164 -20.02 -0.44 19.64
N TYR A 165 -19.17 -1.47 19.56
CA TYR A 165 -19.56 -2.85 19.93
C TYR A 165 -19.76 -2.98 21.45
N GLU A 166 -18.88 -2.42 22.25
CA GLU A 166 -19.01 -2.42 23.70
C GLU A 166 -20.24 -1.62 24.16
N VAL A 167 -20.47 -0.43 23.62
CA VAL A 167 -21.64 0.39 23.97
C VAL A 167 -22.95 -0.29 23.61
N LYS A 168 -23.05 -0.92 22.42
CA LYS A 168 -24.24 -1.70 22.01
C LYS A 168 -24.49 -2.90 22.91
N PHE A 169 -23.42 -3.61 23.30
CA PHE A 169 -23.55 -4.76 24.19
C PHE A 169 -24.11 -4.38 25.55
N TRP A 170 -23.62 -3.29 26.15
CA TRP A 170 -24.13 -2.76 27.41
C TRP A 170 -25.56 -2.22 27.34
N GLU A 171 -25.96 -1.60 26.24
CA GLU A 171 -27.34 -1.13 26.03
C GLU A 171 -28.34 -2.28 25.89
N GLU A 172 -27.99 -3.36 25.23
CA GLU A 172 -28.85 -4.55 25.12
C GLU A 172 -29.00 -5.28 26.46
N ASP A 173 -27.93 -5.39 27.24
CA ASP A 173 -27.95 -6.00 28.58
C ASP A 173 -28.79 -5.15 29.56
N LEU A 174 -28.70 -3.83 29.51
CA LEU A 174 -29.52 -2.94 30.32
C LEU A 174 -31.02 -3.07 29.98
N LYS A 175 -31.38 -3.15 28.70
CA LYS A 175 -32.79 -3.39 28.28
C LYS A 175 -33.29 -4.78 28.73
N PHE A 176 -32.44 -5.78 28.66
CA PHE A 176 -32.76 -7.11 29.12
C PHE A 176 -32.97 -7.15 30.67
N MET A 177 -32.13 -6.48 31.40
CA MET A 177 -32.24 -6.33 32.85
C MET A 177 -33.50 -5.58 33.26
N GLU A 178 -33.91 -4.55 32.57
CA GLU A 178 -35.17 -3.81 32.84
C GLU A 178 -36.40 -4.67 32.54
N LEU A 179 -36.40 -5.42 31.46
CA LEU A 179 -37.45 -6.37 31.14
C LEU A 179 -37.57 -7.49 32.17
N TRP A 180 -36.44 -7.96 32.73
CA TRP A 180 -36.43 -8.96 33.75
C TRP A 180 -36.95 -8.42 35.10
N ARG A 181 -36.61 -7.21 35.44
CA ARG A 181 -37.04 -6.48 36.64
C ARG A 181 -38.56 -6.25 36.62
N SER A 182 -39.12 -5.85 35.50
CA SER A 182 -40.55 -5.67 35.33
C SER A 182 -41.33 -7.01 35.41
N ARG A 183 -40.80 -8.09 34.83
CA ARG A 183 -41.41 -9.45 34.95
C ARG A 183 -41.36 -9.99 36.38
N CYS A 184 -40.28 -9.78 37.12
CA CYS A 184 -40.21 -10.15 38.52
C CYS A 184 -41.17 -9.34 39.41
N PHE A 185 -41.36 -8.04 39.08
CA PHE A 185 -42.31 -7.17 39.78
C PHE A 185 -43.77 -7.67 39.62
N TRP A 186 -44.19 -8.00 38.42
CA TRP A 186 -45.51 -8.51 38.10
C TRP A 186 -45.75 -9.93 38.75
N ARG A 187 -44.74 -10.78 38.76
CA ARG A 187 -44.85 -12.08 39.39
C ARG A 187 -45.00 -11.99 40.93
N ARG A 188 -44.37 -10.99 41.52
CA ARG A 188 -44.50 -10.72 42.98
C ARG A 188 -45.86 -10.12 43.31
N MET A 189 -46.43 -9.33 42.43
CA MET A 189 -47.74 -8.72 42.60
C MET A 189 -48.90 -9.74 42.44
N LEU A 190 -48.75 -10.71 41.53
CA LEU A 190 -49.70 -11.81 41.37
C LEU A 190 -49.69 -12.81 42.53
N LEU A 191 -48.56 -13.00 43.18
CA LEU A 191 -48.46 -13.89 44.36
C LEU A 191 -48.90 -13.22 45.67
N SER A 192 -48.90 -11.86 45.74
CA SER A 192 -49.41 -11.13 46.88
C SER A 192 -50.95 -10.87 46.87
N GLY A 193 -51.55 -11.05 45.67
CA GLY A 193 -53.01 -10.88 45.48
C GLY A 193 -53.89 -12.08 45.84
N LEU A 194 -53.29 -13.21 46.24
CA LEU A 194 -54.02 -14.46 46.58
C LEU A 194 -54.14 -14.76 48.07
N SER A 195 -53.89 -13.77 48.94
CA SER A 195 -54.00 -13.98 50.38
C SER A 195 -54.91 -12.95 51.09
N THR A 196 -56.14 -12.81 50.59
CA THR A 196 -57.21 -12.20 51.42
C THR A 196 -58.58 -12.68 50.92
N LYS A 197 -58.99 -13.88 51.35
CA LYS A 197 -60.39 -14.27 51.64
C LYS A 197 -60.40 -15.67 52.25
N ILE A 198 -60.40 -15.73 53.53
CA ILE A 198 -61.34 -16.45 54.36
C ILE A 198 -61.16 -15.96 55.83
#